data_0f4fb55fb2be1d52360cb0d1a9735938
#
_entry.id   0f4fb55fb2be1d52360cb0d1a9735938
#
_cell.length_a   1.000
_cell.length_b   1.000
_cell.length_c   1.000
_cell.angle_alpha   90.00
_cell.angle_beta   90.00
_cell.angle_gamma   90.00
#
_symmetry.space_group_name_H-M   'P 1'
#
loop_
_entity.id
_entity.type
_entity.pdbx_description
1 polymer ?
#
loop_
_entity_poly.entity_id
_entity_poly.type
_entity_poly.pdbx_seq_one_letter_code
_entity_poly.pdbx_strand_id
1 'polypeptide(L)'
;MRPSWMPSVGDIIFILLLQLIFVFIPNFVYGDGSTGWHLVTGHYVLDKMQIPHQDLISYTFPDKPWVAYEWLFDAFIAGLDKIAGLKLVAVACCSAIAWLFLMIYDDCRRRGCHFIPALIICVMGALISAIHWLVRPHLVTFYGVFIFTKYLRDFYEDKVSTKKLLMVLGITMLIWVNCHPAFLMGLVITGIYLASDLFVWLCTAAGQVKEKCTGRIKSLALCLLVVGLVTFINPYGVQLYKYIVEYLHQTAVLAQTDEFGSPSFHGELQSVLLELLYFLLALGLVCTQKKPSLPQFLTALAYAHLSLAGKRSMPLFVIVSLPFIAELLANSKLSVFVPENTPAASWLSKVKKIWTDLGATMDSTEFICTRHALPAVAVAALAISCFNDGKALGTQLVRSDFDPKNKPTATLECLKNEKLDPNKGFTFDNWGGYIRYKTGMRVFIDDRVDFYGQNFYLDYANISTLQPDWRDRLAKYKIDWILFPNNSLLAANLKNEPGWKLICEDKASYLFKRTTP
;
A
#
# COMPACT_ATOMS: atom_id res chain seq x y z
N MET A 1 31.18 -6.88 24.96
CA MET A 1 30.39 -6.22 23.91
C MET A 1 29.67 -7.30 23.12
N ARG A 2 28.35 -7.19 22.93
CA ARG A 2 27.63 -8.10 22.04
C ARG A 2 27.98 -7.78 20.58
N PRO A 3 28.09 -8.78 19.69
CA PRO A 3 28.41 -8.53 18.30
C PRO A 3 27.29 -7.74 17.60
N SER A 4 27.65 -6.79 16.73
CA SER A 4 26.71 -5.94 15.98
C SER A 4 25.78 -6.70 15.00
N TRP A 5 26.04 -8.00 14.79
CA TRP A 5 25.24 -8.89 13.95
C TRP A 5 24.16 -9.67 14.72
N MET A 6 24.12 -9.56 16.07
CA MET A 6 23.05 -10.21 16.83
C MET A 6 21.68 -9.64 16.45
N PRO A 7 20.64 -10.49 16.40
CA PRO A 7 19.29 -10.04 16.08
C PRO A 7 18.79 -8.98 17.05
N SER A 8 18.21 -7.93 16.52
CA SER A 8 17.41 -6.95 17.26
C SER A 8 15.94 -7.42 17.37
N VAL A 9 15.14 -6.73 18.17
CA VAL A 9 13.69 -6.98 18.19
C VAL A 9 13.05 -6.58 16.85
N GLY A 10 13.56 -5.53 16.21
CA GLY A 10 13.15 -5.18 14.84
C GLY A 10 13.36 -6.34 13.85
N ASP A 11 14.50 -7.05 13.96
CA ASP A 11 14.75 -8.24 13.14
C ASP A 11 13.76 -9.38 13.43
N ILE A 12 13.39 -9.56 14.70
CA ILE A 12 12.37 -10.55 15.08
C ILE A 12 10.99 -10.17 14.52
N ILE A 13 10.59 -8.89 14.60
CA ILE A 13 9.37 -8.38 13.99
C ILE A 13 9.35 -8.68 12.50
N PHE A 14 10.46 -8.39 11.81
CA PHE A 14 10.61 -8.68 10.38
C PHE A 14 10.37 -10.15 10.06
N ILE A 15 11.01 -11.06 10.79
CA ILE A 15 10.85 -12.51 10.58
C ILE A 15 9.42 -12.97 10.88
N LEU A 16 8.82 -12.48 11.96
CA LEU A 16 7.44 -12.84 12.33
C LEU A 16 6.43 -12.36 11.28
N LEU A 17 6.63 -11.18 10.69
CA LEU A 17 5.79 -10.68 9.59
C LEU A 17 5.95 -11.54 8.33
N LEU A 18 7.17 -11.91 7.94
CA LEU A 18 7.38 -12.83 6.82
C LEU A 18 6.75 -14.19 7.09
N GLN A 19 6.88 -14.72 8.31
CA GLN A 19 6.27 -15.98 8.70
C GLN A 19 4.73 -15.90 8.65
N LEU A 20 4.15 -14.81 9.16
CA LEU A 20 2.71 -14.56 9.07
C LEU A 20 2.25 -14.62 7.61
N ILE A 21 2.92 -13.92 6.72
CA ILE A 21 2.52 -13.85 5.31
C ILE A 21 2.71 -15.22 4.62
N PHE A 22 3.91 -15.80 4.65
CA PHE A 22 4.21 -16.99 3.85
C PHE A 22 3.62 -18.30 4.40
N VAL A 23 3.37 -18.38 5.71
CA VAL A 23 2.83 -19.60 6.34
C VAL A 23 1.32 -19.54 6.49
N PHE A 24 0.77 -18.41 6.99
CA PHE A 24 -0.65 -18.33 7.37
C PHE A 24 -1.54 -17.75 6.27
N ILE A 25 -1.03 -16.79 5.49
CA ILE A 25 -1.81 -16.11 4.44
C ILE A 25 -1.05 -16.02 3.11
N PRO A 26 -0.49 -17.15 2.57
CA PRO A 26 0.48 -17.13 1.47
C PRO A 26 -0.03 -16.49 0.18
N ASN A 27 -1.32 -16.58 -0.11
CA ASN A 27 -1.93 -16.06 -1.34
C ASN A 27 -2.53 -14.65 -1.17
N PHE A 28 -2.52 -14.10 0.05
CA PHE A 28 -3.15 -12.82 0.34
C PHE A 28 -2.59 -11.68 -0.52
N VAL A 29 -1.28 -11.68 -0.75
CA VAL A 29 -0.60 -10.63 -1.53
C VAL A 29 -1.02 -10.57 -3.01
N TYR A 30 -1.65 -11.65 -3.53
CA TYR A 30 -2.24 -11.76 -4.86
C TYR A 30 -3.77 -11.73 -4.86
N GLY A 31 -4.39 -11.33 -3.76
CA GLY A 31 -5.85 -11.27 -3.62
C GLY A 31 -6.54 -10.23 -4.50
N ASP A 32 -5.77 -9.27 -4.97
CA ASP A 32 -6.22 -8.16 -5.82
C ASP A 32 -6.41 -8.56 -7.30
N GLY A 33 -7.18 -7.74 -8.02
CA GLY A 33 -7.37 -7.84 -9.47
C GLY A 33 -6.20 -7.29 -10.28
N SER A 34 -5.57 -6.26 -9.78
CA SER A 34 -4.63 -5.45 -10.56
C SER A 34 -3.27 -6.09 -10.79
N THR A 35 -2.80 -6.99 -9.93
CA THR A 35 -1.46 -7.60 -10.06
C THR A 35 -1.23 -8.21 -11.45
N GLY A 36 -2.27 -8.83 -12.04
CA GLY A 36 -2.17 -9.44 -13.35
C GLY A 36 -1.84 -8.46 -14.48
N TRP A 37 -2.51 -7.32 -14.54
CA TRP A 37 -2.24 -6.34 -15.58
C TRP A 37 -0.94 -5.54 -15.33
N HIS A 38 -0.53 -5.34 -14.07
CA HIS A 38 0.80 -4.83 -13.74
C HIS A 38 1.90 -5.72 -14.33
N LEU A 39 1.78 -7.04 -14.16
CA LEU A 39 2.72 -7.99 -14.76
C LEU A 39 2.71 -7.92 -16.29
N VAL A 40 1.53 -7.90 -16.93
CA VAL A 40 1.41 -7.78 -18.40
C VAL A 40 2.07 -6.50 -18.91
N THR A 41 1.81 -5.37 -18.24
CA THR A 41 2.42 -4.07 -18.57
C THR A 41 3.92 -4.11 -18.41
N GLY A 42 4.41 -4.64 -17.30
CA GLY A 42 5.84 -4.76 -17.04
C GLY A 42 6.56 -5.68 -18.02
N HIS A 43 5.97 -6.83 -18.37
CA HIS A 43 6.50 -7.69 -19.42
C HIS A 43 6.58 -6.96 -20.76
N TYR A 44 5.55 -6.20 -21.14
CA TYR A 44 5.59 -5.39 -22.36
C TYR A 44 6.74 -4.37 -22.32
N VAL A 45 6.91 -3.66 -21.21
CA VAL A 45 8.00 -2.68 -21.04
C VAL A 45 9.36 -3.34 -21.22
N LEU A 46 9.58 -4.50 -20.60
CA LEU A 46 10.86 -5.21 -20.66
C LEU A 46 11.11 -5.86 -22.04
N ASP A 47 10.08 -6.38 -22.69
CA ASP A 47 10.22 -7.09 -23.96
C ASP A 47 10.35 -6.16 -25.15
N LYS A 48 9.65 -5.02 -25.11
CA LYS A 48 9.64 -4.03 -26.17
C LYS A 48 10.59 -2.87 -25.93
N MET A 49 11.13 -2.72 -24.71
CA MET A 49 11.89 -1.56 -24.26
C MET A 49 11.16 -0.24 -24.55
N GLN A 50 9.83 -0.27 -24.39
CA GLN A 50 8.93 0.85 -24.65
C GLN A 50 7.84 0.90 -23.59
N ILE A 51 7.42 2.09 -23.23
CA ILE A 51 6.29 2.32 -22.33
C ILE A 51 5.01 2.31 -23.16
N PRO A 52 3.97 1.56 -22.78
CA PRO A 52 2.73 1.52 -23.55
C PRO A 52 2.00 2.85 -23.47
N HIS A 53 1.49 3.31 -24.62
CA HIS A 53 0.64 4.50 -24.74
C HIS A 53 -0.81 4.15 -25.13
N GLN A 54 -1.10 2.87 -25.32
CA GLN A 54 -2.43 2.34 -25.67
C GLN A 54 -2.73 1.12 -24.81
N ASP A 55 -4.00 0.76 -24.72
CA ASP A 55 -4.45 -0.37 -23.93
C ASP A 55 -3.87 -1.72 -24.40
N LEU A 56 -3.33 -2.46 -23.45
CA LEU A 56 -2.77 -3.80 -23.68
C LEU A 56 -3.71 -4.92 -23.25
N ILE A 57 -4.78 -4.63 -22.52
CA ILE A 57 -5.52 -5.59 -21.71
C ILE A 57 -6.87 -5.91 -22.33
N SER A 58 -7.68 -4.88 -22.65
CA SER A 58 -9.05 -5.09 -23.12
C SER A 58 -9.16 -5.17 -24.66
N TYR A 59 -10.19 -5.86 -25.13
CA TYR A 59 -10.55 -5.83 -26.54
C TYR A 59 -11.60 -4.77 -26.85
N THR A 60 -12.27 -4.24 -25.83
CA THR A 60 -13.32 -3.22 -25.96
C THR A 60 -12.76 -1.84 -26.28
N PHE A 61 -11.52 -1.57 -25.91
CA PHE A 61 -10.83 -0.29 -26.15
C PHE A 61 -9.39 -0.48 -26.66
N PRO A 62 -9.17 -1.22 -27.76
CA PRO A 62 -7.82 -1.65 -28.18
C PRO A 62 -6.87 -0.50 -28.50
N ASP A 63 -7.40 0.66 -28.95
CA ASP A 63 -6.59 1.79 -29.39
C ASP A 63 -6.74 3.02 -28.46
N LYS A 64 -7.45 2.86 -27.32
CA LYS A 64 -7.63 3.98 -26.39
C LYS A 64 -6.30 4.38 -25.77
N PRO A 65 -5.97 5.69 -25.80
CA PRO A 65 -4.77 6.19 -25.12
C PRO A 65 -4.77 5.82 -23.63
N TRP A 66 -3.63 5.35 -23.16
CA TRP A 66 -3.43 4.96 -21.77
C TRP A 66 -2.17 5.58 -21.19
N VAL A 67 -2.28 6.10 -19.98
CA VAL A 67 -1.16 6.65 -19.19
C VAL A 67 -0.72 5.57 -18.20
N ALA A 68 0.28 4.77 -18.57
CA ALA A 68 0.84 3.72 -17.71
C ALA A 68 1.82 4.34 -16.69
N TYR A 69 1.31 5.13 -15.76
CA TYR A 69 2.09 5.91 -14.79
C TYR A 69 2.84 5.04 -13.76
N GLU A 70 2.50 3.78 -13.66
CA GLU A 70 3.10 2.80 -12.72
C GLU A 70 4.19 1.94 -13.39
N TRP A 71 4.60 2.31 -14.60
CA TRP A 71 5.48 1.55 -15.49
C TRP A 71 6.77 1.04 -14.83
N LEU A 72 7.37 1.82 -13.92
CA LEU A 72 8.63 1.46 -13.28
C LEU A 72 8.43 0.34 -12.25
N PHE A 73 7.35 0.38 -11.47
CA PHE A 73 6.98 -0.71 -10.59
C PHE A 73 6.59 -1.96 -11.38
N ASP A 74 5.83 -1.79 -12.46
CA ASP A 74 5.40 -2.89 -13.34
C ASP A 74 6.61 -3.61 -13.94
N ALA A 75 7.57 -2.85 -14.48
CA ALA A 75 8.82 -3.40 -15.01
C ALA A 75 9.64 -4.13 -13.92
N PHE A 76 9.67 -3.60 -12.70
CA PHE A 76 10.37 -4.22 -11.58
C PHE A 76 9.76 -5.59 -11.23
N ILE A 77 8.45 -5.68 -11.02
CA ILE A 77 7.82 -6.97 -10.67
C ILE A 77 7.83 -7.97 -11.82
N ALA A 78 7.69 -7.52 -13.08
CA ALA A 78 7.81 -8.38 -14.24
C ALA A 78 9.24 -8.91 -14.43
N GLY A 79 10.26 -8.12 -14.08
CA GLY A 79 11.65 -8.58 -14.05
C GLY A 79 11.86 -9.71 -13.05
N LEU A 80 11.30 -9.59 -11.86
CA LEU A 80 11.34 -10.65 -10.84
C LEU A 80 10.56 -11.89 -11.28
N ASP A 81 9.39 -11.70 -11.93
CA ASP A 81 8.58 -12.78 -12.47
C ASP A 81 9.34 -13.56 -13.55
N LYS A 82 10.07 -12.89 -14.45
CA LYS A 82 10.95 -13.53 -15.43
C LYS A 82 12.09 -14.32 -14.80
N ILE A 83 12.61 -13.89 -13.66
CA ILE A 83 13.76 -14.54 -13.00
C ILE A 83 13.34 -15.82 -12.29
N ALA A 84 12.31 -15.80 -11.45
CA ALA A 84 11.89 -16.98 -10.67
C ALA A 84 10.38 -16.98 -10.34
N GLY A 85 9.56 -16.42 -11.23
CA GLY A 85 8.10 -16.45 -11.16
C GLY A 85 7.49 -15.61 -10.03
N LEU A 86 6.19 -15.77 -9.86
CA LEU A 86 5.38 -15.04 -8.87
C LEU A 86 5.92 -15.18 -7.44
N LYS A 87 6.55 -16.30 -7.11
CA LYS A 87 7.11 -16.53 -5.77
C LYS A 87 8.20 -15.51 -5.43
N LEU A 88 9.08 -15.19 -6.39
CA LEU A 88 10.12 -14.17 -6.18
C LEU A 88 9.51 -12.77 -6.07
N VAL A 89 8.47 -12.47 -6.84
CA VAL A 89 7.70 -11.22 -6.71
C VAL A 89 7.12 -11.10 -5.30
N ALA A 90 6.48 -12.18 -4.79
CA ALA A 90 5.96 -12.19 -3.42
C ALA A 90 7.07 -12.00 -2.39
N VAL A 91 8.21 -12.67 -2.53
CA VAL A 91 9.36 -12.50 -1.61
C VAL A 91 9.81 -11.05 -1.57
N ALA A 92 9.96 -10.39 -2.73
CA ALA A 92 10.39 -9.00 -2.79
C ALA A 92 9.38 -8.05 -2.12
N CYS A 93 8.10 -8.15 -2.48
CA CYS A 93 7.06 -7.26 -1.94
C CYS A 93 6.80 -7.49 -0.45
N CYS A 94 6.72 -8.75 0.00
CA CYS A 94 6.52 -9.08 1.42
C CYS A 94 7.73 -8.67 2.26
N SER A 95 8.95 -8.84 1.73
CA SER A 95 10.16 -8.37 2.40
C SER A 95 10.19 -6.84 2.50
N ALA A 96 9.72 -6.13 1.47
CA ALA A 96 9.58 -4.68 1.53
C ALA A 96 8.57 -4.27 2.63
N ILE A 97 7.40 -4.91 2.72
CA ILE A 97 6.43 -4.65 3.79
C ILE A 97 7.06 -4.87 5.17
N ALA A 98 7.67 -6.03 5.39
CA ALA A 98 8.30 -6.35 6.68
C ALA A 98 9.45 -5.38 7.02
N TRP A 99 10.24 -4.98 6.02
CA TRP A 99 11.33 -4.00 6.19
C TRP A 99 10.82 -2.61 6.57
N LEU A 100 9.71 -2.18 6.00
CA LEU A 100 9.07 -0.91 6.38
C LEU A 100 8.72 -0.90 7.88
N PHE A 101 8.11 -1.99 8.40
CA PHE A 101 7.76 -2.08 9.82
C PHE A 101 8.99 -2.18 10.73
N LEU A 102 10.06 -2.83 10.29
CA LEU A 102 11.35 -2.79 10.98
C LEU A 102 11.86 -1.34 11.07
N MET A 103 11.84 -0.59 9.96
CA MET A 103 12.28 0.82 9.93
C MET A 103 11.41 1.72 10.82
N ILE A 104 10.09 1.50 10.84
CA ILE A 104 9.15 2.25 11.71
C ILE A 104 9.45 1.93 13.18
N TYR A 105 9.61 0.65 13.53
CA TYR A 105 9.97 0.23 14.88
C TYR A 105 11.29 0.87 15.33
N ASP A 106 12.32 0.80 14.53
CA ASP A 106 13.62 1.44 14.81
C ASP A 106 13.49 2.95 15.01
N ASP A 107 12.66 3.62 14.21
CA ASP A 107 12.43 5.06 14.36
C ASP A 107 11.67 5.36 15.67
N CYS A 108 10.69 4.56 16.06
CA CYS A 108 10.01 4.65 17.35
C CYS A 108 11.00 4.51 18.53
N ARG A 109 11.91 3.53 18.43
CA ARG A 109 12.95 3.29 19.44
C ARG A 109 13.92 4.46 19.55
N ARG A 110 14.41 4.97 18.42
CA ARG A 110 15.33 6.13 18.38
C ARG A 110 14.73 7.42 18.93
N ARG A 111 13.39 7.48 19.06
CA ARG A 111 12.65 8.57 19.68
C ARG A 111 12.50 8.43 21.19
N GLY A 112 13.12 7.41 21.77
CA GLY A 112 13.11 7.14 23.21
C GLY A 112 11.90 6.34 23.70
N CYS A 113 11.08 5.81 22.79
CA CYS A 113 9.99 4.92 23.18
C CYS A 113 10.56 3.60 23.69
N HIS A 114 10.13 3.14 24.85
CA HIS A 114 10.56 1.86 25.39
C HIS A 114 10.10 0.68 24.53
N PHE A 115 10.81 -0.43 24.61
CA PHE A 115 10.60 -1.64 23.83
C PHE A 115 9.13 -2.08 23.74
N ILE A 116 8.46 -2.27 24.89
CA ILE A 116 7.11 -2.86 24.91
C ILE A 116 6.08 -1.93 24.23
N PRO A 117 5.96 -0.62 24.59
CA PRO A 117 5.05 0.29 23.87
C PRO A 117 5.36 0.36 22.37
N ALA A 118 6.65 0.42 21.99
CA ALA A 118 7.04 0.45 20.57
C ALA A 118 6.57 -0.81 19.84
N LEU A 119 6.76 -1.99 20.43
CA LEU A 119 6.29 -3.26 19.87
C LEU A 119 4.76 -3.27 19.70
N ILE A 120 4.02 -2.89 20.75
CA ILE A 120 2.54 -2.89 20.73
C ILE A 120 2.02 -1.98 19.62
N ILE A 121 2.48 -0.72 19.53
CA ILE A 121 1.99 0.22 18.50
C ILE A 121 2.41 -0.22 17.10
N CYS A 122 3.58 -0.84 16.92
CA CYS A 122 4.02 -1.37 15.62
C CYS A 122 3.18 -2.59 15.19
N VAL A 123 2.85 -3.50 16.10
CA VAL A 123 1.95 -4.62 15.80
C VAL A 123 0.54 -4.12 15.44
N MET A 124 0.00 -3.17 16.22
CA MET A 124 -1.28 -2.53 15.89
C MET A 124 -1.23 -1.91 14.49
N GLY A 125 -0.19 -1.14 14.19
CA GLY A 125 0.00 -0.51 12.88
C GLY A 125 0.12 -1.52 11.75
N ALA A 126 0.84 -2.63 11.96
CA ALA A 126 0.94 -3.73 11.01
C ALA A 126 -0.44 -4.31 10.69
N LEU A 127 -1.24 -4.61 11.71
CA LEU A 127 -2.60 -5.14 11.54
C LEU A 127 -3.54 -4.16 10.84
N ILE A 128 -3.49 -2.86 11.17
CA ILE A 128 -4.27 -1.80 10.51
C ILE A 128 -3.92 -1.73 9.02
N SER A 129 -2.62 -1.81 8.68
CA SER A 129 -2.14 -1.65 7.30
C SER A 129 -2.27 -2.93 6.46
N ALA A 130 -2.60 -4.08 7.08
CA ALA A 130 -2.66 -5.37 6.39
C ALA A 130 -3.66 -5.41 5.23
N ILE A 131 -4.69 -4.55 5.25
CA ILE A 131 -5.65 -4.40 4.13
C ILE A 131 -4.99 -4.07 2.79
N HIS A 132 -3.78 -3.50 2.81
CA HIS A 132 -3.00 -3.12 1.63
C HIS A 132 -1.64 -3.84 1.52
N TRP A 133 -1.51 -5.05 2.07
CA TRP A 133 -0.31 -5.87 1.86
C TRP A 133 -0.44 -6.67 0.56
N LEU A 134 -0.50 -5.95 -0.54
CA LEU A 134 -0.71 -6.47 -1.89
C LEU A 134 0.50 -6.19 -2.78
N VAL A 135 0.68 -6.99 -3.82
CA VAL A 135 1.67 -6.75 -4.88
C VAL A 135 1.15 -5.63 -5.79
N ARG A 136 1.27 -4.39 -5.31
CA ARG A 136 0.79 -3.16 -5.99
C ARG A 136 1.77 -2.00 -5.81
N PRO A 137 1.77 -1.03 -6.72
CA PRO A 137 2.66 0.14 -6.69
C PRO A 137 2.54 1.03 -5.44
N HIS A 138 1.42 0.96 -4.70
CA HIS A 138 1.24 1.72 -3.46
C HIS A 138 2.29 1.38 -2.38
N LEU A 139 2.98 0.23 -2.48
CA LEU A 139 4.12 -0.08 -1.61
C LEU A 139 5.23 0.99 -1.72
N VAL A 140 5.45 1.53 -2.92
CA VAL A 140 6.41 2.64 -3.12
C VAL A 140 5.93 3.90 -2.40
N THR A 141 4.63 4.15 -2.35
CA THR A 141 4.04 5.25 -1.58
C THR A 141 4.30 5.11 -0.08
N PHE A 142 4.22 3.90 0.47
CA PHE A 142 4.53 3.68 1.88
C PHE A 142 5.96 4.13 2.22
N TYR A 143 6.92 3.75 1.39
CA TYR A 143 8.32 4.20 1.53
C TYR A 143 8.46 5.70 1.29
N GLY A 144 7.81 6.25 0.27
CA GLY A 144 7.81 7.68 -0.04
C GLY A 144 7.35 8.50 1.17
N VAL A 145 6.18 8.17 1.74
CA VAL A 145 5.63 8.85 2.92
C VAL A 145 6.56 8.70 4.13
N PHE A 146 7.08 7.49 4.39
CA PHE A 146 8.03 7.26 5.49
C PHE A 146 9.31 8.09 5.35
N ILE A 147 9.92 8.10 4.17
CA ILE A 147 11.17 8.81 3.92
C ILE A 147 10.95 10.32 4.02
N PHE A 148 9.89 10.85 3.40
CA PHE A 148 9.57 12.28 3.46
C PHE A 148 9.32 12.74 4.90
N THR A 149 8.45 12.05 5.63
CA THR A 149 8.15 12.42 7.02
C THR A 149 9.38 12.32 7.92
N LYS A 150 10.18 11.26 7.77
CA LYS A 150 11.40 11.05 8.55
C LYS A 150 12.44 12.14 8.27
N TYR A 151 12.79 12.39 6.99
CA TYR A 151 13.87 13.31 6.64
C TYR A 151 13.51 14.77 6.86
N LEU A 152 12.25 15.18 6.63
CA LEU A 152 11.78 16.54 6.95
C LEU A 152 11.80 16.78 8.47
N ARG A 153 11.42 15.81 9.26
CA ARG A 153 11.52 15.86 10.71
C ARG A 153 12.96 15.92 11.19
N ASP A 154 13.83 15.03 10.68
CA ASP A 154 15.23 15.01 11.05
C ASP A 154 15.94 16.34 10.63
N PHE A 155 15.53 16.96 9.53
CA PHE A 155 15.94 18.30 9.13
C PHE A 155 15.45 19.38 10.11
N TYR A 156 14.19 19.29 10.53
CA TYR A 156 13.60 20.22 11.50
C TYR A 156 14.29 20.16 12.87
N GLU A 157 14.83 18.99 13.22
CA GLU A 157 15.63 18.72 14.42
C GLU A 157 17.14 18.97 14.24
N ASP A 158 17.57 19.59 13.15
CA ASP A 158 18.98 19.89 12.81
C ASP A 158 19.89 18.64 12.67
N LYS A 159 19.32 17.46 12.44
CA LYS A 159 20.05 16.17 12.26
C LYS A 159 20.46 15.92 10.80
N VAL A 160 19.84 16.61 9.86
CA VAL A 160 20.05 16.44 8.42
C VAL A 160 20.32 17.80 7.78
N SER A 161 21.38 17.90 6.97
CA SER A 161 21.68 19.12 6.22
C SER A 161 20.74 19.32 5.02
N THR A 162 20.56 20.57 4.57
CA THR A 162 19.79 20.92 3.38
C THR A 162 20.22 20.10 2.15
N LYS A 163 21.54 19.93 1.92
CA LYS A 163 22.06 19.15 0.80
C LYS A 163 21.59 17.70 0.85
N LYS A 164 21.67 17.07 2.02
CA LYS A 164 21.22 15.68 2.21
C LYS A 164 19.70 15.56 2.05
N LEU A 165 18.94 16.53 2.57
CA LEU A 165 17.49 16.60 2.42
C LEU A 165 17.10 16.62 0.93
N LEU A 166 17.66 17.56 0.16
CA LEU A 166 17.41 17.72 -1.28
C LEU A 166 17.74 16.45 -2.06
N MET A 167 18.89 15.85 -1.77
CA MET A 167 19.34 14.61 -2.44
C MET A 167 18.37 13.45 -2.17
N VAL A 168 18.05 13.20 -0.90
CA VAL A 168 17.22 12.04 -0.54
C VAL A 168 15.78 12.22 -1.03
N LEU A 169 15.17 13.39 -0.80
CA LEU A 169 13.79 13.61 -1.23
C LEU A 169 13.67 13.73 -2.74
N GLY A 170 14.66 14.30 -3.43
CA GLY A 170 14.71 14.34 -4.89
C GLY A 170 14.78 12.94 -5.52
N ILE A 171 15.68 12.06 -5.04
CA ILE A 171 15.78 10.67 -5.53
C ILE A 171 14.49 9.90 -5.20
N THR A 172 13.96 10.04 -3.98
CA THR A 172 12.71 9.39 -3.59
C THR A 172 11.56 9.84 -4.49
N MET A 173 11.45 11.14 -4.77
CA MET A 173 10.41 11.68 -5.64
C MET A 173 10.55 11.17 -7.08
N LEU A 174 11.77 11.08 -7.61
CA LEU A 174 12.03 10.56 -8.96
C LEU A 174 11.54 9.11 -9.12
N ILE A 175 11.78 8.27 -8.15
CA ILE A 175 11.27 6.89 -8.15
C ILE A 175 9.75 6.89 -8.00
N TRP A 176 9.24 7.66 -7.05
CA TRP A 176 7.82 7.64 -6.67
C TRP A 176 6.89 8.12 -7.79
N VAL A 177 7.25 9.21 -8.49
CA VAL A 177 6.46 9.75 -9.62
C VAL A 177 6.32 8.76 -10.79
N ASN A 178 7.28 7.85 -10.94
CA ASN A 178 7.28 6.81 -11.97
C ASN A 178 6.66 5.47 -11.50
N CYS A 179 6.19 5.41 -10.25
CA CYS A 179 5.60 4.21 -9.67
C CYS A 179 4.16 4.36 -9.20
N HIS A 180 3.75 5.55 -8.68
CA HIS A 180 2.39 5.67 -8.12
C HIS A 180 1.94 7.14 -8.01
N PRO A 181 0.67 7.46 -8.35
CA PRO A 181 0.17 8.84 -8.42
C PRO A 181 0.11 9.55 -7.06
N ALA A 182 0.17 8.82 -5.96
CA ALA A 182 0.23 9.40 -4.62
C ALA A 182 1.57 10.11 -4.29
N PHE A 183 2.50 10.25 -5.25
CA PHE A 183 3.70 11.09 -5.11
C PHE A 183 3.36 12.54 -4.69
N LEU A 184 2.17 13.01 -5.01
CA LEU A 184 1.65 14.32 -4.58
C LEU A 184 1.68 14.49 -3.06
N MET A 185 1.59 13.39 -2.28
CA MET A 185 1.69 13.44 -0.82
C MET A 185 3.07 13.95 -0.35
N GLY A 186 4.13 13.70 -1.10
CA GLY A 186 5.46 14.25 -0.82
C GLY A 186 5.50 15.77 -0.91
N LEU A 187 4.80 16.36 -1.90
CA LEU A 187 4.64 17.82 -2.02
C LEU A 187 3.81 18.38 -0.86
N VAL A 188 2.71 17.69 -0.50
CA VAL A 188 1.83 18.11 0.61
C VAL A 188 2.60 18.10 1.93
N ILE A 189 3.34 17.03 2.25
CA ILE A 189 4.13 16.94 3.48
C ILE A 189 5.16 18.09 3.53
N THR A 190 5.91 18.30 2.44
CA THR A 190 6.91 19.37 2.35
C THR A 190 6.25 20.75 2.51
N GLY A 191 5.08 20.94 1.90
CA GLY A 191 4.26 22.15 2.01
C GLY A 191 3.79 22.42 3.45
N ILE A 192 3.38 21.39 4.20
CA ILE A 192 2.99 21.51 5.61
C ILE A 192 4.16 22.00 6.46
N TYR A 193 5.38 21.47 6.24
CA TYR A 193 6.57 21.92 6.96
C TYR A 193 6.90 23.40 6.64
N LEU A 194 6.85 23.78 5.36
CA LEU A 194 7.07 25.16 4.92
C LEU A 194 6.02 26.10 5.50
N ALA A 195 4.75 25.76 5.41
CA ALA A 195 3.64 26.56 5.94
C ALA A 195 3.73 26.72 7.46
N SER A 196 4.16 25.68 8.18
CA SER A 196 4.38 25.73 9.63
C SER A 196 5.46 26.73 10.01
N ASP A 197 6.61 26.72 9.31
CA ASP A 197 7.69 27.68 9.58
C ASP A 197 7.31 29.10 9.15
N LEU A 198 6.56 29.28 8.07
CA LEU A 198 6.00 30.59 7.68
C LEU A 198 5.05 31.13 8.75
N PHE A 199 4.16 30.30 9.28
CA PHE A 199 3.25 30.69 10.35
C PHE A 199 4.02 31.12 11.62
N VAL A 200 4.98 30.29 12.06
CA VAL A 200 5.82 30.63 13.23
C VAL A 200 6.60 31.90 12.98
N TRP A 201 7.17 32.11 11.80
CA TRP A 201 7.91 33.31 11.41
C TRP A 201 7.03 34.58 11.47
N LEU A 202 5.79 34.49 10.99
CA LEU A 202 4.82 35.60 11.04
C LEU A 202 4.42 35.98 12.49
N CYS A 203 4.27 34.96 13.35
CA CYS A 203 3.84 35.15 14.74
C CYS A 203 4.99 35.48 15.71
N THR A 204 6.26 35.46 15.26
CA THR A 204 7.42 35.63 16.13
C THR A 204 8.06 37.01 15.91
N ALA A 205 8.35 37.70 17.00
CA ALA A 205 9.15 38.95 16.97
C ALA A 205 10.58 38.68 16.49
N ALA A 206 11.32 39.74 16.15
CA ALA A 206 12.73 39.64 15.77
C ALA A 206 13.56 38.89 16.84
N GLY A 207 14.52 38.06 16.43
CA GLY A 207 15.38 37.26 17.30
C GLY A 207 15.76 35.91 16.73
N GLN A 208 16.50 35.11 17.50
CA GLN A 208 17.06 33.83 17.07
C GLN A 208 16.04 32.86 16.50
N VAL A 209 14.82 32.80 17.06
CA VAL A 209 13.77 31.89 16.55
C VAL A 209 13.35 32.30 15.14
N LYS A 210 13.18 33.59 14.89
CA LYS A 210 12.81 34.13 13.57
C LYS A 210 13.90 33.89 12.53
N GLU A 211 15.16 34.06 12.90
CA GLU A 211 16.32 33.78 12.05
C GLU A 211 16.39 32.30 11.69
N LYS A 212 16.21 31.40 12.66
CA LYS A 212 16.17 29.95 12.42
C LYS A 212 15.04 29.57 11.47
N CYS A 213 13.83 30.11 11.67
CA CYS A 213 12.71 29.91 10.74
C CYS A 213 13.05 30.42 9.34
N THR A 214 13.69 31.58 9.20
CA THR A 214 14.10 32.14 7.90
C THR A 214 15.04 31.18 7.15
N GLY A 215 16.03 30.60 7.84
CA GLY A 215 16.93 29.60 7.26
C GLY A 215 16.20 28.34 6.77
N ARG A 216 15.28 27.81 7.59
CA ARG A 216 14.48 26.64 7.25
C ARG A 216 13.51 26.91 6.10
N ILE A 217 12.83 28.07 6.09
CA ILE A 217 11.93 28.50 5.01
C ILE A 217 12.65 28.48 3.67
N LYS A 218 13.86 29.06 3.60
CA LYS A 218 14.66 29.05 2.37
C LYS A 218 14.97 27.63 1.89
N SER A 219 15.39 26.76 2.81
CA SER A 219 15.73 25.37 2.52
C SER A 219 14.50 24.54 2.11
N LEU A 220 13.36 24.71 2.79
CA LEU A 220 12.11 24.02 2.49
C LEU A 220 11.48 24.52 1.19
N ALA A 221 11.53 25.83 0.90
CA ALA A 221 11.08 26.38 -0.37
C ALA A 221 11.92 25.83 -1.55
N LEU A 222 13.24 25.78 -1.39
CA LEU A 222 14.13 25.15 -2.36
C LEU A 222 13.82 23.66 -2.52
N CYS A 223 13.57 22.97 -1.40
CA CYS A 223 13.20 21.55 -1.42
C CYS A 223 11.89 21.33 -2.17
N LEU A 224 10.85 22.12 -1.88
CA LEU A 224 9.56 22.04 -2.56
C LEU A 224 9.69 22.32 -4.06
N LEU A 225 10.51 23.30 -4.43
CA LEU A 225 10.82 23.59 -5.85
C LEU A 225 11.50 22.41 -6.52
N VAL A 226 12.56 21.86 -5.92
CA VAL A 226 13.33 20.74 -6.49
C VAL A 226 12.45 19.49 -6.62
N VAL A 227 11.76 19.07 -5.54
CA VAL A 227 10.88 17.90 -5.62
C VAL A 227 9.72 18.12 -6.58
N GLY A 228 9.19 19.36 -6.68
CA GLY A 228 8.17 19.73 -7.66
C GLY A 228 8.66 19.62 -9.09
N LEU A 229 9.87 20.10 -9.41
CA LEU A 229 10.47 19.97 -10.74
C LEU A 229 10.76 18.50 -11.09
N VAL A 230 11.21 17.70 -10.12
CA VAL A 230 11.47 16.27 -10.31
C VAL A 230 10.21 15.51 -10.72
N THR A 231 9.03 15.95 -10.30
CA THR A 231 7.76 15.27 -10.70
C THR A 231 7.49 15.32 -12.21
N PHE A 232 8.13 16.22 -12.95
CA PHE A 232 8.02 16.25 -14.41
C PHE A 232 8.98 15.29 -15.13
N ILE A 233 9.88 14.64 -14.38
CA ILE A 233 10.80 13.61 -14.91
C ILE A 233 10.06 12.26 -14.91
N ASN A 234 9.06 12.15 -15.78
CA ASN A 234 8.29 10.95 -16.06
C ASN A 234 7.94 10.92 -17.56
N PRO A 235 7.56 9.78 -18.14
CA PRO A 235 7.32 9.64 -19.60
C PRO A 235 6.19 10.52 -20.14
N TYR A 236 5.31 11.00 -19.27
CA TYR A 236 4.09 11.73 -19.65
C TYR A 236 4.14 13.23 -19.31
N GLY A 237 5.15 13.69 -18.57
CA GLY A 237 5.31 15.10 -18.17
C GLY A 237 4.04 15.67 -17.56
N VAL A 238 3.53 16.78 -18.12
CA VAL A 238 2.29 17.45 -17.66
C VAL A 238 1.04 16.58 -17.85
N GLN A 239 1.05 15.65 -18.82
CA GLN A 239 -0.10 14.80 -19.10
C GLN A 239 -0.47 13.91 -17.90
N LEU A 240 0.53 13.50 -17.09
CA LEU A 240 0.30 12.78 -15.85
C LEU A 240 -0.62 13.56 -14.89
N TYR A 241 -0.39 14.87 -14.75
CA TYR A 241 -1.23 15.71 -13.87
C TYR A 241 -2.66 15.84 -14.40
N LYS A 242 -2.83 16.00 -15.72
CA LYS A 242 -4.18 16.02 -16.32
C LYS A 242 -4.92 14.73 -16.01
N TYR A 243 -4.26 13.59 -16.21
CA TYR A 243 -4.82 12.28 -15.91
C TYR A 243 -5.24 12.14 -14.43
N ILE A 244 -4.37 12.55 -13.50
CA ILE A 244 -4.70 12.50 -12.06
C ILE A 244 -5.91 13.39 -11.73
N VAL A 245 -6.00 14.59 -12.30
CA VAL A 245 -7.13 15.49 -12.09
C VAL A 245 -8.42 14.88 -12.66
N GLU A 246 -8.38 14.33 -13.87
CA GLU A 246 -9.53 13.64 -14.49
C GLU A 246 -9.99 12.45 -13.65
N TYR A 247 -9.05 11.66 -13.12
CA TYR A 247 -9.34 10.54 -12.23
C TYR A 247 -10.07 10.99 -10.95
N LEU A 248 -9.60 12.05 -10.30
CA LEU A 248 -10.21 12.58 -9.07
C LEU A 248 -11.61 13.15 -9.30
N HIS A 249 -11.97 13.53 -10.53
CA HIS A 249 -13.32 13.98 -10.89
C HIS A 249 -14.32 12.84 -11.14
N GLN A 250 -13.88 11.59 -11.25
CA GLN A 250 -14.74 10.41 -11.45
C GLN A 250 -15.40 9.94 -10.14
N THR A 251 -16.08 10.84 -9.44
CA THR A 251 -16.61 10.60 -8.08
C THR A 251 -17.58 9.43 -7.99
N ALA A 252 -18.40 9.19 -9.00
CA ALA A 252 -19.36 8.09 -9.01
C ALA A 252 -18.69 6.71 -9.08
N VAL A 253 -17.54 6.62 -9.75
CA VAL A 253 -16.72 5.41 -9.84
C VAL A 253 -15.99 5.17 -8.54
N LEU A 254 -15.38 6.23 -7.97
CA LEU A 254 -14.68 6.16 -6.70
C LEU A 254 -15.61 5.73 -5.56
N ALA A 255 -16.86 6.19 -5.57
CA ALA A 255 -17.86 5.82 -4.56
C ALA A 255 -18.26 4.33 -4.57
N GLN A 256 -18.02 3.60 -5.67
CA GLN A 256 -18.34 2.18 -5.79
C GLN A 256 -17.16 1.27 -5.37
N THR A 257 -16.00 1.84 -5.15
CA THR A 257 -14.80 1.08 -4.76
C THR A 257 -14.64 1.12 -3.23
N ASP A 258 -14.70 -0.03 -2.57
CA ASP A 258 -14.68 -0.16 -1.10
C ASP A 258 -13.46 0.53 -0.45
N GLU A 259 -12.31 0.54 -1.13
CA GLU A 259 -11.09 1.20 -0.65
C GLU A 259 -11.24 2.72 -0.43
N PHE A 260 -12.12 3.39 -1.18
CA PHE A 260 -12.39 4.82 -1.06
C PHE A 260 -13.46 5.13 -0.01
N GLY A 261 -14.21 4.11 0.44
CA GLY A 261 -15.19 4.24 1.51
C GLY A 261 -14.52 4.52 2.85
N SER A 262 -15.24 5.22 3.73
CA SER A 262 -14.81 5.43 5.12
C SER A 262 -14.72 4.10 5.87
N PRO A 263 -13.77 3.93 6.80
CA PRO A 263 -13.71 2.73 7.64
C PRO A 263 -14.98 2.57 8.47
N SER A 264 -15.45 1.32 8.60
CA SER A 264 -16.58 0.99 9.47
C SER A 264 -16.08 0.61 10.86
N PHE A 265 -16.48 1.36 11.87
CA PHE A 265 -16.14 1.10 13.26
C PHE A 265 -17.07 0.06 13.93
N HIS A 266 -17.93 -0.60 13.13
CA HIS A 266 -18.84 -1.64 13.59
C HIS A 266 -18.38 -3.03 13.15
N GLY A 267 -17.34 -3.57 13.83
CA GLY A 267 -16.93 -4.97 13.68
C GLY A 267 -15.69 -5.26 12.82
N GLU A 268 -15.12 -4.27 12.11
CA GLU A 268 -13.86 -4.45 11.40
C GLU A 268 -12.67 -4.27 12.36
N LEU A 269 -11.87 -5.31 12.57
CA LEU A 269 -10.71 -5.27 13.48
C LEU A 269 -9.76 -4.11 13.18
N GLN A 270 -9.46 -3.86 11.91
CA GLN A 270 -8.55 -2.80 11.47
C GLN A 270 -9.07 -1.41 11.87
N SER A 271 -10.39 -1.19 11.77
CA SER A 271 -11.03 0.08 12.14
C SER A 271 -11.03 0.28 13.67
N VAL A 272 -11.29 -0.77 14.45
CA VAL A 272 -11.20 -0.71 15.92
C VAL A 272 -9.77 -0.42 16.38
N LEU A 273 -8.78 -1.06 15.77
CA LEU A 273 -7.37 -0.78 16.08
C LEU A 273 -6.97 0.65 15.67
N LEU A 274 -7.51 1.17 14.57
CA LEU A 274 -7.33 2.55 14.15
C LEU A 274 -7.90 3.53 15.19
N GLU A 275 -9.10 3.25 15.70
CA GLU A 275 -9.72 4.05 16.78
C GLU A 275 -8.83 4.06 18.04
N LEU A 276 -8.32 2.90 18.45
CA LEU A 276 -7.37 2.81 19.58
C LEU A 276 -6.10 3.64 19.32
N LEU A 277 -5.63 3.68 18.07
CA LEU A 277 -4.46 4.49 17.71
C LEU A 277 -4.76 5.99 17.81
N TYR A 278 -5.99 6.44 17.47
CA TYR A 278 -6.43 7.82 17.71
C TYR A 278 -6.49 8.15 19.20
N PHE A 279 -7.01 7.25 20.02
CA PHE A 279 -7.02 7.45 21.49
C PHE A 279 -5.60 7.53 22.04
N LEU A 280 -4.66 6.70 21.58
CA LEU A 280 -3.26 6.79 21.98
C LEU A 280 -2.62 8.11 21.55
N LEU A 281 -2.92 8.61 20.34
CA LEU A 281 -2.46 9.91 19.87
C LEU A 281 -3.01 11.04 20.75
N ALA A 282 -4.30 11.05 21.01
CA ALA A 282 -4.95 12.06 21.85
C ALA A 282 -4.40 12.03 23.28
N LEU A 283 -4.30 10.85 23.89
CA LEU A 283 -3.73 10.67 25.23
C LEU A 283 -2.26 11.13 25.27
N GLY A 284 -1.48 10.76 24.26
CA GLY A 284 -0.09 11.19 24.15
C GLY A 284 0.07 12.70 24.08
N LEU A 285 -0.80 13.39 23.32
CA LEU A 285 -0.80 14.85 23.21
C LEU A 285 -1.13 15.54 24.53
N VAL A 286 -2.04 14.98 25.33
CA VAL A 286 -2.43 15.54 26.64
C VAL A 286 -1.35 15.26 27.69
N CYS A 287 -0.75 14.07 27.68
CA CYS A 287 0.19 13.64 28.72
C CYS A 287 1.65 14.08 28.47
N THR A 288 1.99 14.49 27.25
CA THR A 288 3.39 14.81 26.90
C THR A 288 3.91 16.03 27.65
N GLN A 289 5.16 15.95 28.14
CA GLN A 289 5.88 17.08 28.74
C GLN A 289 6.68 17.88 27.70
N LYS A 290 6.92 17.27 26.53
CA LYS A 290 7.61 17.91 25.41
C LYS A 290 6.60 18.51 24.46
N LYS A 291 6.71 19.83 24.19
CA LYS A 291 5.87 20.48 23.19
C LYS A 291 6.04 19.84 21.82
N PRO A 292 4.98 19.29 21.20
CA PRO A 292 5.05 18.72 19.87
C PRO A 292 5.46 19.78 18.83
N SER A 293 6.20 19.37 17.81
CA SER A 293 6.50 20.28 16.70
C SER A 293 5.25 20.49 15.84
N LEU A 294 4.98 21.73 15.47
CA LEU A 294 3.79 22.10 14.69
C LEU A 294 3.69 21.33 13.38
N PRO A 295 4.76 21.18 12.55
CA PRO A 295 4.63 20.44 11.30
C PRO A 295 4.35 18.94 11.49
N GLN A 296 4.89 18.30 12.52
CA GLN A 296 4.58 16.89 12.81
C GLN A 296 3.11 16.73 13.23
N PHE A 297 2.63 17.61 14.10
CA PHE A 297 1.23 17.60 14.53
C PHE A 297 0.27 17.80 13.34
N LEU A 298 0.53 18.81 12.48
CA LEU A 298 -0.31 19.08 11.31
C LEU A 298 -0.25 17.95 10.29
N THR A 299 0.92 17.32 10.10
CA THR A 299 1.04 16.15 9.23
C THR A 299 0.23 14.96 9.78
N ALA A 300 0.35 14.66 11.07
CA ALA A 300 -0.44 13.60 11.71
C ALA A 300 -1.95 13.87 11.60
N LEU A 301 -2.39 15.13 11.80
CA LEU A 301 -3.79 15.54 11.68
C LEU A 301 -4.32 15.39 10.24
N ALA A 302 -3.53 15.80 9.25
CA ALA A 302 -3.89 15.66 7.84
C ALA A 302 -4.09 14.18 7.44
N TYR A 303 -3.16 13.29 7.86
CA TYR A 303 -3.29 11.86 7.57
C TYR A 303 -4.36 11.18 8.43
N ALA A 304 -4.65 11.67 9.64
CA ALA A 304 -5.80 11.25 10.41
C ALA A 304 -7.11 11.53 9.66
N HIS A 305 -7.27 12.74 9.12
CA HIS A 305 -8.42 13.09 8.28
C HIS A 305 -8.53 12.15 7.05
N LEU A 306 -7.43 11.95 6.31
CA LEU A 306 -7.44 11.09 5.14
C LEU A 306 -7.82 9.64 5.47
N SER A 307 -7.38 9.11 6.62
CA SER A 307 -7.69 7.74 7.02
C SER A 307 -9.12 7.54 7.54
N LEU A 308 -9.80 8.62 7.95
CA LEU A 308 -11.24 8.62 8.22
C LEU A 308 -12.05 8.76 6.93
N ALA A 309 -11.53 9.48 5.94
CA ALA A 309 -12.18 9.68 4.66
C ALA A 309 -12.14 8.43 3.76
N GLY A 310 -11.09 7.59 3.87
CA GLY A 310 -10.97 6.39 3.05
C GLY A 310 -10.03 5.33 3.62
N LYS A 311 -10.47 4.07 3.56
CA LYS A 311 -9.73 2.89 4.06
C LYS A 311 -8.32 2.82 3.49
N ARG A 312 -8.12 3.16 2.21
CA ARG A 312 -6.81 3.17 1.54
C ARG A 312 -5.75 4.07 2.20
N SER A 313 -6.18 5.05 2.98
CA SER A 313 -5.28 5.98 3.68
C SER A 313 -4.92 5.53 5.09
N MET A 314 -5.53 4.47 5.62
CA MET A 314 -5.23 3.95 6.96
C MET A 314 -3.74 3.56 7.12
N PRO A 315 -3.10 2.85 6.17
CA PRO A 315 -1.66 2.55 6.25
C PRO A 315 -0.78 3.81 6.28
N LEU A 316 -1.17 4.85 5.54
CA LEU A 316 -0.41 6.10 5.48
C LEU A 316 -0.46 6.85 6.82
N PHE A 317 -1.63 6.86 7.48
CA PHE A 317 -1.76 7.40 8.83
C PHE A 317 -0.88 6.62 9.82
N VAL A 318 -0.86 5.29 9.75
CA VAL A 318 0.02 4.43 10.57
C VAL A 318 1.48 4.84 10.39
N ILE A 319 1.97 4.93 9.15
CA ILE A 319 3.36 5.26 8.83
C ILE A 319 3.77 6.63 9.40
N VAL A 320 2.88 7.62 9.30
CA VAL A 320 3.14 8.98 9.79
C VAL A 320 3.03 9.08 11.30
N SER A 321 2.02 8.42 11.89
CA SER A 321 1.65 8.65 13.29
C SER A 321 2.43 7.78 14.28
N LEU A 322 2.86 6.55 13.93
CA LEU A 322 3.53 5.68 14.88
C LEU A 322 4.81 6.27 15.48
N PRO A 323 5.76 6.84 14.68
CA PRO A 323 6.94 7.50 15.27
C PRO A 323 6.58 8.73 16.11
N PHE A 324 5.51 9.45 15.74
CA PHE A 324 5.05 10.60 16.51
C PHE A 324 4.41 10.17 17.83
N ILE A 325 3.52 9.18 17.83
CA ILE A 325 2.93 8.60 19.04
C ILE A 325 4.04 8.05 19.96
N ALA A 326 5.03 7.36 19.40
CA ALA A 326 6.18 6.86 20.14
C ALA A 326 6.93 7.97 20.88
N GLU A 327 7.16 9.12 20.21
CA GLU A 327 7.78 10.30 20.83
C GLU A 327 6.91 10.91 21.94
N LEU A 328 5.60 11.01 21.72
CA LEU A 328 4.67 11.49 22.73
C LEU A 328 4.66 10.58 23.96
N LEU A 329 4.59 9.25 23.77
CA LEU A 329 4.61 8.26 24.85
C LEU A 329 5.92 8.30 25.64
N ALA A 330 7.06 8.43 24.95
CA ALA A 330 8.38 8.52 25.58
C ALA A 330 8.51 9.74 26.52
N ASN A 331 7.79 10.82 26.21
CA ASN A 331 7.82 12.06 26.97
C ASN A 331 6.56 12.26 27.86
N SER A 332 5.74 11.23 28.03
CA SER A 332 4.48 11.30 28.78
C SER A 332 4.69 11.12 30.28
N LYS A 333 3.92 11.88 31.06
CA LYS A 333 3.73 11.67 32.49
C LYS A 333 2.24 11.50 32.78
N LEU A 334 1.86 10.32 33.27
CA LEU A 334 0.48 10.04 33.69
C LEU A 334 0.06 10.80 34.98
N SER A 335 1.02 11.41 35.67
CA SER A 335 0.73 12.28 36.82
C SER A 335 -0.12 13.51 36.48
N VAL A 336 -0.34 13.80 35.21
CA VAL A 336 -1.33 14.84 34.78
C VAL A 336 -2.73 14.50 35.26
N PHE A 337 -3.09 13.20 35.34
CA PHE A 337 -4.40 12.73 35.76
C PHE A 337 -4.45 12.13 37.15
N VAL A 338 -3.29 11.81 37.72
CA VAL A 338 -3.22 11.09 39.01
C VAL A 338 -2.36 11.90 39.98
N PRO A 339 -2.95 12.46 41.03
CA PRO A 339 -2.22 13.22 42.05
C PRO A 339 -1.07 12.38 42.64
N GLU A 340 0.06 13.04 42.91
CA GLU A 340 1.29 12.37 43.35
C GLU A 340 1.04 11.67 44.66
N ASN A 341 0.85 11.32 45.47
CA ASN A 341 0.66 10.66 46.76
C ASN A 341 -0.61 9.76 46.85
N THR A 342 -1.10 9.25 45.72
CA THR A 342 -2.23 8.34 45.68
C THR A 342 -1.79 6.88 45.50
N PRO A 343 -2.59 5.88 45.96
CA PRO A 343 -2.33 4.46 45.67
C PRO A 343 -2.20 4.19 44.16
N ALA A 344 -2.98 4.93 43.36
CA ALA A 344 -2.92 4.82 41.91
C ALA A 344 -1.57 5.32 41.34
N ALA A 345 -1.01 6.42 41.86
CA ALA A 345 0.32 6.90 41.47
C ALA A 345 1.42 5.88 41.83
N SER A 346 1.32 5.26 43.01
CA SER A 346 2.23 4.20 43.45
C SER A 346 2.13 2.95 42.55
N TRP A 347 0.92 2.54 42.18
CA TRP A 347 0.70 1.42 41.27
C TRP A 347 1.26 1.72 39.86
N LEU A 348 0.98 2.91 39.29
CA LEU A 348 1.50 3.35 38.01
C LEU A 348 3.04 3.40 37.99
N SER A 349 3.66 3.86 39.07
CA SER A 349 5.12 3.90 39.17
C SER A 349 5.70 2.48 39.20
N LYS A 350 5.06 1.53 39.88
CA LYS A 350 5.45 0.11 39.90
C LYS A 350 5.31 -0.52 38.50
N VAL A 351 4.18 -0.30 37.84
CA VAL A 351 3.98 -0.77 36.44
C VAL A 351 5.06 -0.19 35.53
N LYS A 352 5.30 1.12 35.58
CA LYS A 352 6.35 1.76 34.81
C LYS A 352 7.71 1.16 35.09
N LYS A 353 8.05 0.89 36.36
CA LYS A 353 9.30 0.25 36.75
C LYS A 353 9.44 -1.16 36.18
N ILE A 354 8.39 -1.99 36.30
CA ILE A 354 8.38 -3.34 35.70
C ILE A 354 8.64 -3.27 34.19
N TRP A 355 8.00 -2.35 33.50
CA TRP A 355 8.17 -2.19 32.05
C TRP A 355 9.58 -1.72 31.67
N THR A 356 10.17 -0.78 32.45
CA THR A 356 11.55 -0.36 32.23
C THR A 356 12.54 -1.45 32.58
N ASP A 357 12.33 -2.22 33.65
CA ASP A 357 13.23 -3.30 34.06
C ASP A 357 13.19 -4.47 33.06
N LEU A 358 12.00 -4.85 32.58
CA LEU A 358 11.86 -5.84 31.49
C LEU A 358 12.48 -5.38 30.19
N GLY A 359 12.38 -4.09 29.88
CA GLY A 359 12.91 -3.49 28.67
C GLY A 359 14.41 -3.19 28.72
N ALA A 360 14.99 -2.99 29.91
CA ALA A 360 16.35 -2.44 30.07
C ALA A 360 17.44 -3.26 29.35
N THR A 361 17.36 -4.58 29.39
CA THR A 361 18.32 -5.47 28.72
C THR A 361 18.13 -5.42 27.20
N MET A 362 16.89 -5.40 26.72
CA MET A 362 16.56 -5.28 25.30
C MET A 362 16.89 -3.90 24.77
N ASP A 363 16.55 -2.84 25.51
CA ASP A 363 16.86 -1.45 25.17
C ASP A 363 18.37 -1.23 24.94
N SER A 364 19.21 -1.78 25.80
CA SER A 364 20.67 -1.68 25.64
C SER A 364 21.22 -2.48 24.46
N THR A 365 20.53 -3.56 24.07
CA THR A 365 20.95 -4.46 22.99
C THR A 365 20.64 -3.89 21.61
N GLU A 366 19.49 -3.26 21.45
CA GLU A 366 19.01 -2.75 20.17
C GLU A 366 19.86 -1.63 19.56
N PHE A 367 20.44 -0.78 20.40
CA PHE A 367 21.35 0.29 19.94
C PHE A 367 22.67 -0.25 19.35
N ILE A 368 22.99 -1.51 19.59
CA ILE A 368 24.21 -2.16 19.13
C ILE A 368 23.95 -2.96 17.84
N CYS A 369 22.73 -3.47 17.65
CA CYS A 369 22.35 -4.33 16.51
C CYS A 369 21.96 -3.46 15.31
N THR A 370 22.92 -3.12 14.46
CA THR A 370 22.73 -2.20 13.33
C THR A 370 22.83 -2.86 11.95
N ARG A 371 23.19 -4.14 11.90
CA ARG A 371 23.50 -4.82 10.61
C ARG A 371 22.37 -5.65 10.03
N HIS A 372 21.29 -5.87 10.77
CA HIS A 372 20.12 -6.62 10.31
C HIS A 372 20.45 -7.90 9.51
N ALA A 373 21.45 -8.66 10.02
CA ALA A 373 21.96 -9.84 9.33
C ALA A 373 20.90 -10.94 9.18
N LEU A 374 20.06 -11.13 10.23
CA LEU A 374 19.01 -12.13 10.21
C LEU A 374 17.94 -11.86 9.13
N PRO A 375 17.39 -10.65 8.98
CA PRO A 375 16.55 -10.28 7.84
C PRO A 375 17.21 -10.57 6.48
N ALA A 376 18.45 -10.16 6.30
CA ALA A 376 19.16 -10.36 5.04
C ALA A 376 19.32 -11.85 4.69
N VAL A 377 19.69 -12.69 5.66
CA VAL A 377 19.80 -14.14 5.48
C VAL A 377 18.44 -14.76 5.17
N ALA A 378 17.38 -14.35 5.87
CA ALA A 378 16.04 -14.87 5.64
C ALA A 378 15.54 -14.54 4.23
N VAL A 379 15.69 -13.29 3.78
CA VAL A 379 15.31 -12.87 2.42
C VAL A 379 16.11 -13.64 1.37
N ALA A 380 17.43 -13.77 1.56
CA ALA A 380 18.28 -14.53 0.65
C ALA A 380 17.84 -16.01 0.56
N ALA A 381 17.56 -16.66 1.70
CA ALA A 381 17.07 -18.04 1.72
C ALA A 381 15.72 -18.21 1.01
N LEU A 382 14.77 -17.29 1.25
CA LEU A 382 13.48 -17.28 0.56
C LEU A 382 13.65 -17.05 -0.96
N ALA A 383 14.48 -16.09 -1.37
CA ALA A 383 14.75 -15.80 -2.77
C ALA A 383 15.42 -16.98 -3.48
N ILE A 384 16.41 -17.61 -2.86
CA ILE A 384 17.06 -18.82 -3.40
C ILE A 384 16.05 -19.97 -3.54
N SER A 385 15.14 -20.15 -2.57
CA SER A 385 14.11 -21.19 -2.65
C SER A 385 13.20 -21.02 -3.86
N CYS A 386 12.97 -19.79 -4.35
CA CYS A 386 12.11 -19.53 -5.51
C CYS A 386 12.64 -20.19 -6.80
N PHE A 387 13.95 -20.39 -6.94
CA PHE A 387 14.53 -21.13 -8.08
C PHE A 387 14.25 -22.65 -8.02
N ASN A 388 13.75 -23.14 -6.89
CA ASN A 388 13.32 -24.53 -6.72
C ASN A 388 11.84 -24.58 -6.30
N ASP A 389 10.99 -23.88 -7.03
CA ASP A 389 9.54 -23.79 -6.82
C ASP A 389 9.13 -23.39 -5.37
N GLY A 390 9.93 -22.56 -4.72
CA GLY A 390 9.70 -22.11 -3.35
C GLY A 390 10.10 -23.13 -2.27
N LYS A 391 10.88 -24.16 -2.62
CA LYS A 391 11.31 -25.23 -1.71
C LYS A 391 12.78 -25.06 -1.31
N ALA A 392 13.08 -25.34 -0.06
CA ALA A 392 14.44 -25.51 0.44
C ALA A 392 14.50 -26.70 1.40
N LEU A 393 15.53 -27.55 1.27
CA LEU A 393 15.74 -28.75 2.11
C LEU A 393 14.48 -29.63 2.23
N GLY A 394 13.74 -29.80 1.13
CA GLY A 394 12.50 -30.59 1.09
C GLY A 394 11.25 -29.89 1.66
N THR A 395 11.40 -28.68 2.27
CA THR A 395 10.30 -27.93 2.86
C THR A 395 9.82 -26.83 1.93
N GLN A 396 8.50 -26.67 1.79
CA GLN A 396 7.88 -25.57 1.04
C GLN A 396 7.91 -24.28 1.87
N LEU A 397 8.79 -23.34 1.51
CA LEU A 397 8.93 -22.05 2.20
C LEU A 397 8.03 -20.98 1.61
N VAL A 398 7.91 -20.90 0.28
CA VAL A 398 7.11 -19.89 -0.43
C VAL A 398 6.03 -20.58 -1.25
N ARG A 399 4.76 -20.34 -0.90
CA ARG A 399 3.56 -20.93 -1.57
C ARG A 399 2.77 -19.90 -2.38
N SER A 400 3.17 -18.63 -2.31
CA SER A 400 2.40 -17.51 -2.85
C SER A 400 2.15 -17.64 -4.34
N ASP A 401 0.88 -17.61 -4.72
CA ASP A 401 0.35 -17.61 -6.08
C ASP A 401 -1.06 -17.00 -6.06
N PHE A 402 -1.69 -16.83 -7.21
CA PHE A 402 -3.10 -16.50 -7.30
C PHE A 402 -3.95 -17.59 -6.64
N ASP A 403 -4.89 -17.20 -5.77
CA ASP A 403 -5.70 -18.16 -5.01
C ASP A 403 -6.80 -18.77 -5.88
N PRO A 404 -6.81 -20.10 -6.06
CA PRO A 404 -7.88 -20.79 -6.80
C PRO A 404 -9.28 -20.68 -6.17
N LYS A 405 -9.37 -20.19 -4.92
CA LYS A 405 -10.66 -19.89 -4.28
C LYS A 405 -11.29 -18.59 -4.79
N ASN A 406 -10.45 -17.67 -5.31
CA ASN A 406 -10.85 -16.33 -5.72
C ASN A 406 -10.61 -16.07 -7.20
N LYS A 407 -9.88 -16.94 -7.91
CA LYS A 407 -9.54 -16.79 -9.33
C LYS A 407 -9.98 -18.02 -10.13
N PRO A 408 -10.43 -17.83 -11.39
CA PRO A 408 -10.99 -18.87 -12.26
C PRO A 408 -9.90 -19.79 -12.83
N THR A 409 -9.32 -20.67 -12.05
CA THR A 409 -8.14 -21.46 -12.46
C THR A 409 -8.51 -22.62 -13.40
N ALA A 410 -9.44 -23.50 -13.01
CA ALA A 410 -9.81 -24.66 -13.85
C ALA A 410 -10.72 -24.26 -15.03
N THR A 411 -11.58 -23.26 -14.83
CA THR A 411 -12.42 -22.71 -15.91
C THR A 411 -11.60 -21.99 -16.98
N LEU A 412 -10.41 -21.45 -16.67
CA LEU A 412 -9.50 -20.90 -17.69
C LEU A 412 -8.91 -21.99 -18.59
N GLU A 413 -8.59 -23.15 -18.06
CA GLU A 413 -8.13 -24.28 -18.88
C GLU A 413 -9.26 -24.77 -19.79
N CYS A 414 -10.48 -24.83 -19.27
CA CYS A 414 -11.66 -25.14 -20.08
C CYS A 414 -11.89 -24.08 -21.19
N LEU A 415 -11.76 -22.79 -20.86
CA LEU A 415 -11.90 -21.71 -21.84
C LEU A 415 -10.91 -21.86 -23.01
N LYS A 416 -9.66 -22.23 -22.73
CA LYS A 416 -8.65 -22.50 -23.77
C LYS A 416 -9.04 -23.66 -24.66
N ASN A 417 -9.58 -24.75 -24.07
CA ASN A 417 -9.96 -25.97 -24.79
C ASN A 417 -11.19 -25.77 -25.68
N GLU A 418 -12.14 -24.95 -25.25
CA GLU A 418 -13.39 -24.65 -25.97
C GLU A 418 -13.22 -23.76 -27.21
N LYS A 419 -12.01 -23.20 -27.44
CA LYS A 419 -11.67 -22.33 -28.58
C LYS A 419 -12.68 -21.21 -28.81
N LEU A 420 -13.17 -20.59 -27.72
CA LEU A 420 -14.12 -19.48 -27.79
C LEU A 420 -13.44 -18.21 -28.33
N ASP A 421 -14.22 -17.37 -29.04
CA ASP A 421 -13.71 -16.10 -29.54
C ASP A 421 -13.33 -15.16 -28.39
N PRO A 422 -12.05 -14.79 -28.24
CA PRO A 422 -11.59 -13.92 -27.16
C PRO A 422 -12.28 -12.56 -27.11
N ASN A 423 -12.73 -12.06 -28.28
CA ASN A 423 -13.33 -10.73 -28.42
C ASN A 423 -14.85 -10.72 -28.18
N LYS A 424 -15.40 -11.83 -27.70
CA LYS A 424 -16.85 -11.97 -27.45
C LYS A 424 -17.14 -12.48 -26.02
N GLY A 425 -16.20 -12.36 -25.13
CA GLY A 425 -16.33 -12.83 -23.76
C GLY A 425 -16.61 -11.71 -22.76
N PHE A 426 -17.60 -11.90 -21.90
CA PHE A 426 -17.86 -11.04 -20.75
C PHE A 426 -17.19 -11.65 -19.51
N THR A 427 -16.31 -10.88 -18.86
CA THR A 427 -15.52 -11.36 -17.73
C THR A 427 -15.70 -10.46 -16.51
N PHE A 428 -15.52 -11.04 -15.32
CA PHE A 428 -15.49 -10.26 -14.09
C PHE A 428 -14.27 -9.32 -14.08
N ASP A 429 -14.49 -8.04 -13.79
CA ASP A 429 -13.46 -7.00 -13.85
C ASP A 429 -12.20 -7.32 -13.04
N ASN A 430 -12.40 -7.81 -11.82
CA ASN A 430 -11.31 -8.20 -10.91
C ASN A 430 -10.49 -9.41 -11.39
N TRP A 431 -10.91 -10.07 -12.48
CA TRP A 431 -10.18 -11.16 -13.12
C TRP A 431 -9.52 -10.77 -14.44
N GLY A 432 -9.84 -9.60 -14.98
CA GLY A 432 -9.37 -9.19 -16.30
C GLY A 432 -7.84 -9.23 -16.43
N GLY A 433 -7.13 -8.61 -15.51
CA GLY A 433 -5.67 -8.66 -15.47
C GLY A 433 -5.11 -10.07 -15.32
N TYR A 434 -5.70 -10.90 -14.44
CA TYR A 434 -5.32 -12.28 -14.24
C TYR A 434 -5.51 -13.15 -15.50
N ILE A 435 -6.68 -13.03 -16.15
CA ILE A 435 -6.99 -13.76 -17.40
C ILE A 435 -5.98 -13.37 -18.47
N ARG A 436 -5.74 -12.07 -18.65
CA ARG A 436 -4.77 -11.56 -19.61
C ARG A 436 -3.37 -12.11 -19.35
N TYR A 437 -2.89 -12.08 -18.10
CA TYR A 437 -1.58 -12.60 -17.72
C TYR A 437 -1.44 -14.12 -17.97
N LYS A 438 -2.43 -14.92 -17.57
CA LYS A 438 -2.36 -16.39 -17.67
C LYS A 438 -2.61 -16.93 -19.08
N THR A 439 -3.36 -16.22 -19.92
CA THR A 439 -3.80 -16.74 -21.23
C THR A 439 -3.28 -15.96 -22.43
N GLY A 440 -2.85 -14.73 -22.24
CA GLY A 440 -2.56 -13.81 -23.34
C GLY A 440 -3.81 -13.26 -24.04
N MET A 441 -5.02 -13.70 -23.69
CA MET A 441 -6.29 -13.22 -24.29
C MET A 441 -6.62 -11.83 -23.80
N ARG A 442 -7.12 -10.95 -24.69
CA ARG A 442 -7.73 -9.70 -24.28
C ARG A 442 -9.09 -9.97 -23.64
N VAL A 443 -9.48 -9.10 -22.68
CA VAL A 443 -10.72 -9.25 -21.91
C VAL A 443 -11.71 -8.13 -22.20
N PHE A 444 -12.96 -8.27 -21.73
CA PHE A 444 -13.97 -7.23 -21.85
C PHE A 444 -13.62 -5.99 -21.03
N ILE A 445 -13.18 -6.21 -19.79
CA ILE A 445 -12.84 -5.19 -18.79
C ILE A 445 -11.83 -5.75 -17.79
N ASP A 446 -11.09 -4.88 -17.14
CA ASP A 446 -10.31 -5.15 -15.95
C ASP A 446 -10.59 -4.08 -14.87
N ASP A 447 -9.91 -4.14 -13.74
CA ASP A 447 -10.15 -3.28 -12.59
C ASP A 447 -9.56 -1.85 -12.70
N ARG A 448 -9.02 -1.44 -13.87
CA ARG A 448 -8.65 -0.05 -14.18
C ARG A 448 -9.87 0.80 -14.50
N VAL A 449 -10.74 0.98 -13.53
CA VAL A 449 -12.06 1.64 -13.72
C VAL A 449 -11.92 3.06 -14.26
N ASP A 450 -10.87 3.77 -13.84
CA ASP A 450 -10.50 5.11 -14.32
C ASP A 450 -10.20 5.14 -15.83
N PHE A 451 -9.56 4.08 -16.34
CA PHE A 451 -9.27 3.93 -17.77
C PHE A 451 -10.56 3.79 -18.59
N TYR A 452 -11.51 2.97 -18.16
CA TYR A 452 -12.73 2.70 -18.93
C TYR A 452 -13.70 3.89 -18.95
N GLY A 453 -13.76 4.63 -17.87
CA GLY A 453 -14.67 5.76 -17.68
C GLY A 453 -16.07 5.33 -17.24
N GLN A 454 -16.81 6.29 -16.66
CA GLN A 454 -18.06 6.05 -15.94
C GLN A 454 -19.13 5.34 -16.77
N ASN A 455 -19.36 5.76 -18.01
CA ASN A 455 -20.46 5.22 -18.82
C ASN A 455 -20.28 3.74 -19.15
N PHE A 456 -19.07 3.34 -19.53
CA PHE A 456 -18.77 1.93 -19.83
C PHE A 456 -18.82 1.07 -18.57
N TYR A 457 -18.30 1.59 -17.46
CA TYR A 457 -18.36 0.88 -16.18
C TYR A 457 -19.80 0.70 -15.69
N LEU A 458 -20.69 1.67 -15.93
CA LEU A 458 -22.11 1.53 -15.65
C LEU A 458 -22.78 0.46 -16.54
N ASP A 459 -22.41 0.36 -17.83
CA ASP A 459 -22.87 -0.73 -18.70
C ASP A 459 -22.46 -2.10 -18.13
N TYR A 460 -21.18 -2.23 -17.72
CA TYR A 460 -20.68 -3.42 -17.07
C TYR A 460 -21.42 -3.74 -15.76
N ALA A 461 -21.60 -2.76 -14.89
CA ALA A 461 -22.30 -2.91 -13.61
C ALA A 461 -23.78 -3.32 -13.82
N ASN A 462 -24.47 -2.72 -14.80
CA ASN A 462 -25.85 -3.03 -15.13
C ASN A 462 -26.01 -4.49 -15.62
N ILE A 463 -25.07 -5.00 -16.41
CA ILE A 463 -25.05 -6.43 -16.79
C ILE A 463 -24.82 -7.30 -15.54
N SER A 464 -23.81 -6.99 -14.75
CA SER A 464 -23.39 -7.77 -13.60
C SER A 464 -24.46 -7.86 -12.50
N THR A 465 -25.27 -6.81 -12.34
CA THR A 465 -26.35 -6.70 -11.34
C THR A 465 -27.75 -6.97 -11.89
N LEU A 466 -27.85 -7.44 -13.15
CA LEU A 466 -29.11 -7.80 -13.81
C LEU A 466 -30.13 -6.65 -13.87
N GLN A 467 -29.67 -5.41 -14.19
CA GLN A 467 -30.61 -4.32 -14.44
C GLN A 467 -31.55 -4.66 -15.64
N PRO A 468 -32.73 -4.08 -15.74
CA PRO A 468 -33.78 -4.53 -16.70
C PRO A 468 -33.29 -4.69 -18.15
N ASP A 469 -32.32 -3.91 -18.60
CA ASP A 469 -31.76 -3.89 -19.96
C ASP A 469 -30.48 -4.72 -20.14
N TRP A 470 -30.11 -5.57 -19.17
CA TRP A 470 -28.85 -6.33 -19.19
C TRP A 470 -28.68 -7.23 -20.42
N ARG A 471 -29.79 -7.82 -20.95
CA ARG A 471 -29.80 -8.66 -22.16
C ARG A 471 -29.47 -7.85 -23.41
N ASP A 472 -30.06 -6.65 -23.54
CA ASP A 472 -29.81 -5.75 -24.66
C ASP A 472 -28.38 -5.26 -24.66
N ARG A 473 -27.82 -5.02 -23.48
CA ARG A 473 -26.38 -4.67 -23.33
C ARG A 473 -25.47 -5.82 -23.72
N LEU A 474 -25.76 -7.08 -23.33
CA LEU A 474 -24.99 -8.24 -23.80
C LEU A 474 -25.08 -8.38 -25.34
N ALA A 475 -26.24 -8.13 -25.93
CA ALA A 475 -26.43 -8.14 -27.38
C ALA A 475 -25.64 -7.00 -28.06
N LYS A 476 -25.70 -5.78 -27.50
CA LYS A 476 -24.91 -4.60 -27.95
C LYS A 476 -23.41 -4.94 -28.09
N TYR A 477 -22.85 -5.64 -27.11
CA TYR A 477 -21.44 -6.04 -27.09
C TYR A 477 -21.16 -7.38 -27.79
N LYS A 478 -22.19 -8.03 -28.38
CA LYS A 478 -22.07 -9.31 -29.10
C LYS A 478 -21.42 -10.41 -28.26
N ILE A 479 -21.84 -10.53 -27.00
CA ILE A 479 -21.26 -11.48 -26.05
C ILE A 479 -21.76 -12.90 -26.35
N ASP A 480 -20.81 -13.85 -26.55
CA ASP A 480 -21.09 -15.27 -26.84
C ASP A 480 -20.71 -16.19 -25.68
N TRP A 481 -19.88 -15.73 -24.75
CA TRP A 481 -19.54 -16.49 -23.54
C TRP A 481 -19.32 -15.57 -22.34
N ILE A 482 -19.56 -16.10 -21.14
CA ILE A 482 -19.47 -15.35 -19.88
C ILE A 482 -18.67 -16.19 -18.88
N LEU A 483 -17.59 -15.62 -18.32
CA LEU A 483 -16.83 -16.19 -17.22
C LEU A 483 -16.98 -15.29 -15.99
N PHE A 484 -17.72 -15.76 -14.99
CA PHE A 484 -18.12 -14.92 -13.88
C PHE A 484 -18.12 -15.66 -12.53
N PRO A 485 -18.02 -14.94 -11.38
CA PRO A 485 -18.04 -15.55 -10.05
C PRO A 485 -19.32 -16.37 -9.82
N ASN A 486 -19.15 -17.57 -9.29
CA ASN A 486 -20.23 -18.54 -9.09
C ASN A 486 -21.26 -18.10 -8.03
N ASN A 487 -20.89 -17.18 -7.12
CA ASN A 487 -21.72 -16.58 -6.09
C ASN A 487 -22.38 -15.25 -6.53
N SER A 488 -22.27 -14.86 -7.81
CA SER A 488 -22.85 -13.62 -8.33
C SER A 488 -24.31 -13.79 -8.76
N LEU A 489 -25.05 -12.68 -8.77
CA LEU A 489 -26.43 -12.64 -9.27
C LEU A 489 -26.49 -13.05 -10.74
N LEU A 490 -25.56 -12.55 -11.57
CA LEU A 490 -25.49 -12.87 -13.00
C LEU A 490 -25.32 -14.38 -13.21
N ALA A 491 -24.38 -15.01 -12.53
CA ALA A 491 -24.12 -16.44 -12.67
C ALA A 491 -25.30 -17.30 -12.18
N ALA A 492 -25.96 -16.91 -11.10
CA ALA A 492 -27.14 -17.59 -10.59
C ALA A 492 -28.32 -17.53 -11.60
N ASN A 493 -28.52 -16.40 -12.26
CA ASN A 493 -29.55 -16.21 -13.26
C ASN A 493 -29.26 -17.01 -14.54
N LEU A 494 -28.01 -16.95 -15.04
CA LEU A 494 -27.60 -17.60 -16.30
C LEU A 494 -27.75 -19.13 -16.27
N LYS A 495 -27.79 -19.78 -15.12
CA LYS A 495 -28.07 -21.22 -15.02
C LYS A 495 -29.47 -21.62 -15.57
N ASN A 496 -30.41 -20.70 -15.45
CA ASN A 496 -31.81 -20.91 -15.87
C ASN A 496 -32.23 -20.02 -17.07
N GLU A 497 -31.29 -19.22 -17.59
CA GLU A 497 -31.57 -18.27 -18.67
C GLU A 497 -31.61 -19.01 -20.03
N PRO A 498 -32.71 -18.93 -20.79
CA PRO A 498 -32.78 -19.51 -22.13
C PRO A 498 -31.67 -18.97 -23.03
N GLY A 499 -31.07 -19.86 -23.82
CA GLY A 499 -30.00 -19.49 -24.75
C GLY A 499 -28.62 -19.49 -24.16
N TRP A 500 -28.45 -19.85 -22.87
CA TRP A 500 -27.14 -20.01 -22.22
C TRP A 500 -26.97 -21.42 -21.67
N LYS A 501 -25.74 -21.94 -21.74
CA LYS A 501 -25.38 -23.26 -21.21
C LYS A 501 -24.14 -23.16 -20.37
N LEU A 502 -24.17 -23.67 -19.14
CA LEU A 502 -23.00 -23.88 -18.30
C LEU A 502 -22.16 -24.97 -18.93
N ILE A 503 -20.90 -24.66 -19.27
CA ILE A 503 -19.97 -25.61 -19.90
C ILE A 503 -18.87 -26.05 -18.95
N CYS A 504 -18.45 -25.19 -18.02
CA CYS A 504 -17.42 -25.52 -17.02
C CYS A 504 -17.68 -24.76 -15.73
N GLU A 505 -17.21 -25.35 -14.62
CA GLU A 505 -17.25 -24.73 -13.30
C GLU A 505 -15.99 -25.06 -12.49
N ASP A 506 -15.64 -24.19 -11.57
CA ASP A 506 -14.65 -24.42 -10.52
C ASP A 506 -15.07 -23.80 -9.17
N LYS A 507 -14.16 -23.76 -8.20
CA LYS A 507 -14.44 -23.24 -6.86
C LYS A 507 -14.83 -21.76 -6.83
N ALA A 508 -14.35 -20.98 -7.80
CA ALA A 508 -14.55 -19.54 -7.88
C ALA A 508 -15.57 -19.13 -8.95
N SER A 509 -15.73 -19.92 -10.04
CA SER A 509 -16.32 -19.41 -11.27
C SER A 509 -17.18 -20.41 -12.01
N TYR A 510 -18.06 -19.86 -12.85
CA TYR A 510 -18.82 -20.56 -13.91
C TYR A 510 -18.45 -19.98 -15.27
N LEU A 511 -18.34 -20.88 -16.27
CA LEU A 511 -18.18 -20.53 -17.67
C LEU A 511 -19.44 -20.92 -18.44
N PHE A 512 -20.12 -19.92 -18.98
CA PHE A 512 -21.32 -20.08 -19.80
C PHE A 512 -21.00 -19.79 -21.26
N LYS A 513 -21.69 -20.52 -22.16
CA LYS A 513 -21.63 -20.32 -23.61
C LYS A 513 -23.04 -20.11 -24.15
N ARG A 514 -23.20 -19.20 -25.10
CA ARG A 514 -24.46 -18.98 -25.79
C ARG A 514 -24.76 -20.18 -26.69
N THR A 515 -25.97 -20.70 -26.65
CA THR A 515 -26.44 -21.87 -27.43
C THR A 515 -27.20 -21.50 -28.68
N THR A 516 -27.77 -20.29 -28.73
CA THR A 516 -28.45 -19.73 -29.90
C THR A 516 -27.77 -18.44 -30.33
N PRO A 517 -27.59 -18.20 -31.64
CA PRO A 517 -26.94 -16.97 -32.14
C PRO A 517 -27.71 -15.71 -31.76
#